data_5bf8f6b507f20f24f0b257d90714c7db
#
_entry.id   5bf8f6b507f20f24f0b257d90714c7db
#
_cell.length_a   1.000
_cell.length_b   1.000
_cell.length_c   1.000
_cell.angle_alpha   90.00
_cell.angle_beta   90.00
_cell.angle_gamma   90.00
#
_symmetry.space_group_name_H-M   'P 1'
#
loop_
_entity.id
_entity.type
_entity.pdbx_description
1 polymer ?
#
loop_
_entity_poly.entity_id
_entity_poly.type
_entity_poly.pdbx_seq_one_letter_code
_entity_poly.pdbx_strand_id
1 'polypeptide(L)'
;MECFVDLSLLKMKVWNKEAKDWEYKEGGNVYHPVCPTSRLLAKLAGNEDELTSYTMDIAKQLGYTFVVFSPDPNGTGRYNYD
;
A
#
# COMPACT_ATOMS: atom_id res chain seq x y z
N MET A 1 0.76 7.75 17.22
CA MET A 1 0.28 6.35 17.24
C MET A 1 0.85 5.61 16.06
N GLU A 2 1.39 4.45 16.29
CA GLU A 2 2.09 3.67 15.27
C GLU A 2 1.15 2.69 14.57
N CYS A 3 1.18 2.68 13.24
CA CYS A 3 0.36 1.81 12.41
C CYS A 3 1.24 0.92 11.55
N PHE A 4 0.82 -0.32 11.33
CA PHE A 4 1.57 -1.28 10.54
C PHE A 4 0.81 -1.60 9.25
N VAL A 5 1.53 -1.60 8.15
CA VAL A 5 0.98 -1.91 6.83
C VAL A 5 1.95 -2.78 6.04
N ASP A 6 1.41 -3.62 5.19
CA ASP A 6 2.19 -4.40 4.23
C ASP A 6 2.19 -3.67 2.89
N LEU A 7 3.36 -3.61 2.25
CA LEU A 7 3.50 -3.07 0.91
C LEU A 7 3.38 -4.18 -0.12
N SER A 8 2.57 -3.92 -1.14
CA SER A 8 2.58 -4.73 -2.35
C SER A 8 2.58 -3.82 -3.57
N LEU A 9 3.06 -4.34 -4.69
CA LEU A 9 3.03 -3.62 -5.95
C LEU A 9 1.74 -3.96 -6.69
N LEU A 10 1.01 -2.93 -7.09
CA LEU A 10 -0.18 -3.11 -7.91
C LEU A 10 0.25 -3.50 -9.32
N LYS A 11 -0.20 -4.66 -9.77
CA LYS A 11 0.00 -5.10 -11.14
C LYS A 11 -1.29 -4.91 -11.91
N MET A 12 -1.24 -4.06 -12.94
CA MET A 12 -2.38 -3.79 -13.80
C MET A 12 -2.29 -4.61 -15.07
N LYS A 13 -3.39 -5.26 -15.44
CA LYS A 13 -3.50 -5.98 -16.69
C LYS A 13 -3.98 -5.02 -17.79
N VAL A 14 -3.14 -4.79 -18.78
CA VAL A 14 -3.40 -3.85 -19.86
C VAL A 14 -3.33 -4.57 -21.20
N TRP A 15 -4.28 -4.26 -22.09
CA TRP A 15 -4.29 -4.82 -23.44
C TRP A 15 -3.24 -4.14 -24.30
N ASN A 16 -2.31 -4.92 -24.85
CA ASN A 16 -1.32 -4.42 -25.79
C ASN A 16 -1.82 -4.66 -27.23
N LYS A 17 -2.15 -3.56 -27.93
CA LYS A 17 -2.67 -3.64 -29.29
C LYS A 17 -1.65 -4.11 -30.31
N GLU A 18 -0.38 -3.84 -30.10
CA GLU A 18 0.70 -4.24 -31.01
C GLU A 18 0.99 -5.74 -30.93
N ALA A 19 1.07 -6.26 -29.71
CA ALA A 19 1.32 -7.68 -29.46
C ALA A 19 0.04 -8.52 -29.51
N LYS A 20 -1.14 -7.88 -29.51
CA LYS A 20 -2.46 -8.54 -29.45
C LYS A 20 -2.57 -9.50 -28.27
N ASP A 21 -2.03 -9.09 -27.12
CA ASP A 21 -1.99 -9.90 -25.91
C ASP A 21 -2.08 -9.00 -24.67
N TRP A 22 -2.30 -9.62 -23.53
CA TRP A 22 -2.36 -8.92 -22.26
C TRP A 22 -0.97 -8.79 -21.66
N GLU A 23 -0.67 -7.61 -21.14
CA GLU A 23 0.56 -7.33 -20.43
C GLU A 23 0.27 -6.90 -18.99
N TYR A 24 1.22 -7.16 -18.10
CA TYR A 24 1.17 -6.65 -16.73
C TYR A 24 2.10 -5.44 -16.61
N LYS A 25 1.55 -4.34 -16.11
CA LYS A 25 2.33 -3.14 -15.80
C LYS A 25 2.27 -2.87 -14.31
N GLU A 26 3.36 -2.36 -13.76
CA GLU A 26 3.39 -1.92 -12.37
C GLU A 26 2.58 -0.64 -12.23
N GLY A 27 1.56 -0.66 -11.38
CA GLY A 27 0.64 0.45 -11.18
C GLY A 27 0.94 1.33 -9.98
N GLY A 28 1.95 1.01 -9.21
CA GLY A 28 2.31 1.76 -8.02
C GLY A 28 2.21 0.93 -6.74
N ASN A 29 2.42 1.60 -5.61
CA ASN A 29 2.43 0.95 -4.30
C ASN A 29 1.03 0.86 -3.71
N VAL A 30 0.69 -0.31 -3.20
CA VAL A 30 -0.54 -0.53 -2.44
C VAL A 30 -0.15 -0.98 -1.04
N TYR A 31 -0.75 -0.36 -0.03
CA TYR A 31 -0.48 -0.67 1.37
C TYR A 31 -1.67 -1.41 1.96
N HIS A 32 -1.44 -2.58 2.52
CA HIS A 32 -2.48 -3.39 3.16
C HIS A 32 -2.43 -3.21 4.66
N PRO A 33 -3.56 -2.85 5.30
CA PRO A 33 -3.58 -2.67 6.75
C PRO A 33 -3.40 -4.01 7.47
N VAL A 34 -2.49 -4.06 8.46
CA VAL A 34 -2.23 -5.28 9.22
C VAL A 34 -2.44 -5.13 10.73
N CYS A 35 -2.69 -3.93 11.22
CA CYS A 35 -3.05 -3.71 12.62
C CYS A 35 -4.45 -3.10 12.73
N PRO A 36 -5.10 -3.18 13.92
CA PRO A 36 -6.46 -2.62 14.06
C PRO A 36 -6.56 -1.15 13.68
N THR A 37 -5.58 -0.34 14.03
CA THR A 37 -5.60 1.10 13.73
C THR A 37 -5.52 1.36 12.23
N SER A 38 -4.62 0.67 11.51
CA SER A 38 -4.51 0.84 10.07
C SER A 38 -5.77 0.33 9.35
N ARG A 39 -6.39 -0.73 9.86
CA ARG A 39 -7.67 -1.22 9.31
C ARG A 39 -8.79 -0.22 9.47
N LEU A 40 -8.85 0.46 10.61
CA LEU A 40 -9.85 1.51 10.83
C LEU A 40 -9.62 2.70 9.90
N LEU A 41 -8.38 3.10 9.68
CA LEU A 41 -8.06 4.17 8.74
C LEU A 41 -8.45 3.80 7.31
N ALA A 42 -8.21 2.57 6.88
CA ALA A 42 -8.62 2.09 5.57
C ALA A 42 -10.14 2.12 5.43
N LYS A 43 -10.85 1.70 6.47
CA LYS A 43 -12.31 1.70 6.48
C LYS A 43 -12.87 3.13 6.39
N LEU A 44 -12.29 4.08 7.11
CA LEU A 44 -12.67 5.48 7.02
C LEU A 44 -12.48 6.06 5.63
N ALA A 45 -11.46 5.60 4.92
CA ALA A 45 -11.19 6.02 3.54
C ALA A 45 -12.09 5.34 2.51
N GLY A 46 -12.98 4.45 2.95
CA GLY A 46 -13.91 3.74 2.06
C GLY A 46 -13.36 2.49 1.42
N ASN A 47 -12.18 2.03 1.84
CA ASN A 47 -11.57 0.81 1.34
C ASN A 47 -11.01 0.01 2.51
N GLU A 48 -11.61 -1.14 2.81
CA GLU A 48 -11.25 -1.94 3.97
C GLU A 48 -9.94 -2.72 3.80
N ASP A 49 -9.52 -2.95 2.56
CA ASP A 49 -8.41 -3.85 2.24
C ASP A 49 -7.13 -3.12 1.86
N GLU A 50 -7.20 -1.83 1.56
CA GLU A 50 -6.06 -1.09 1.02
C GLU A 50 -5.99 0.32 1.59
N LEU A 51 -4.77 0.79 1.81
CA LEU A 51 -4.48 2.18 2.11
C LEU A 51 -3.72 2.81 0.96
N THR A 52 -4.15 3.99 0.55
CA THR A 52 -3.43 4.78 -0.46
C THR A 52 -2.40 5.68 0.23
N SER A 53 -1.36 6.09 -0.51
CA SER A 53 -0.39 7.04 0.00
C SER A 53 -1.07 8.37 0.40
N TYR A 54 -2.11 8.76 -0.32
CA TYR A 54 -2.90 9.95 0.00
C TYR A 54 -3.52 9.85 1.41
N THR A 55 -4.16 8.73 1.71
CA THR A 55 -4.78 8.50 3.03
C THR A 55 -3.71 8.44 4.13
N MET A 56 -2.58 7.80 3.85
CA MET A 56 -1.48 7.72 4.81
C MET A 56 -0.88 9.09 5.09
N ASP A 57 -0.73 9.94 4.08
CA ASP A 57 -0.23 11.30 4.25
C ASP A 57 -1.15 12.15 5.12
N ILE A 58 -2.46 12.03 4.93
CA ILE A 58 -3.44 12.72 5.77
C ILE A 58 -3.35 12.22 7.22
N ALA A 59 -3.26 10.91 7.41
CA ALA A 59 -3.14 10.32 8.74
C ALA A 59 -1.85 10.79 9.45
N LYS A 60 -0.76 10.95 8.73
CA LYS A 60 0.47 11.51 9.30
C LYS A 60 0.26 12.94 9.83
N GLN A 61 -0.51 13.75 9.13
CA GLN A 61 -0.86 15.08 9.59
C GLN A 61 -1.67 15.07 10.89
N LEU A 62 -2.39 13.98 11.15
CA LEU A 62 -3.15 13.78 12.38
C LEU A 62 -2.31 13.19 13.52
N GLY A 63 -1.03 12.91 13.29
CA GLY A 63 -0.14 12.39 14.30
C GLY A 63 0.10 10.87 14.24
N TYR A 64 -0.37 10.18 13.22
CA TYR A 64 -0.10 8.76 13.03
C TYR A 64 1.25 8.58 12.32
N THR A 65 1.94 7.50 12.67
CA THR A 65 3.14 7.06 11.98
C THR A 65 2.91 5.67 11.40
N PHE A 66 3.54 5.38 10.26
CA PHE A 66 3.36 4.10 9.60
C PHE A 66 4.68 3.35 9.50
N VAL A 67 4.65 2.08 9.88
CA VAL A 67 5.75 1.14 9.66
C VAL A 67 5.32 0.23 8.51
N VAL A 68 6.11 0.23 7.45
CA VAL A 68 5.83 -0.51 6.23
C VAL A 68 6.66 -1.78 6.19
N PHE A 69 6.01 -2.92 6.00
CA PHE A 69 6.67 -4.19 5.75
C PHE A 69 6.69 -4.42 4.24
N SER A 70 7.88 -4.44 3.66
CA SER A 70 8.08 -4.69 2.25
C SER A 70 8.55 -6.13 2.04
N PRO A 71 8.11 -6.82 0.99
CA PRO A 71 8.62 -8.15 0.66
C PRO A 71 10.04 -8.02 0.11
N ASP A 72 11.04 -8.04 0.99
CA ASP A 72 12.44 -7.98 0.65
C ASP A 72 13.03 -9.40 0.73
N PRO A 73 13.65 -9.93 -0.34
CA PRO A 73 14.27 -11.25 -0.31
C PRO A 73 15.38 -11.38 0.74
N ASN A 74 15.93 -10.26 1.21
CA ASN A 74 16.93 -10.26 2.27
C ASN A 74 16.34 -10.23 3.69
N GLY A 75 15.02 -10.19 3.82
CA GLY A 75 14.35 -10.24 5.11
C GLY A 75 14.40 -8.96 5.94
N THR A 76 14.83 -7.86 5.35
CA THR A 76 14.98 -6.57 6.04
C THR A 76 13.93 -5.54 5.64
N GLY A 77 12.85 -5.97 5.04
CA GLY A 77 11.85 -5.14 4.41
C GLY A 77 10.96 -4.33 5.33
N ARG A 78 11.53 -3.73 6.37
CA ARG A 78 10.78 -2.89 7.31
C ARG A 78 11.34 -1.48 7.30
N TYR A 79 10.48 -0.48 7.04
CA TYR A 79 10.89 0.92 7.07
C TYR A 79 9.75 1.83 7.52
N ASN A 80 10.10 3.03 7.97
CA ASN A 80 9.11 4.03 8.32
C ASN A 80 8.68 4.78 7.05
N TYR A 81 7.36 4.95 6.93
CA TYR A 81 6.79 5.74 5.84
C TYR A 81 6.94 7.23 6.14
N ASP A 82 7.56 7.93 5.23
CA ASP A 82 7.77 9.39 5.34
C ASP A 82 6.90 10.16 4.35
#